data_a305625228a4e545df528acd32f534b7
#
_entry.id   a305625228a4e545df528acd32f534b7
#
_cell.length_a   1.000
_cell.length_b   1.000
_cell.length_c   1.000
_cell.angle_alpha   90.00
_cell.angle_beta   90.00
_cell.angle_gamma   90.00
#
_symmetry.space_group_name_H-M   'P 1'
#
loop_
_entity.id
_entity.type
_entity.pdbx_description
1 polymer ?
#
loop_
_entity_poly.entity_id
_entity_poly.type
_entity_poly.pdbx_seq_one_letter_code
_entity_poly.pdbx_strand_id
1 'polypeptide(L)'
;MSALDRALTIEDLKRIARRRVPRQFFDYIDSGAYTEQTYNANEADFKKITFRQRVAVNLENRNLGSTLLGQPVSLPIAIAPVGSTGMTDADGEIKAARAAEKFGIPFTLSTMGICSIEDVAENTTKPFWFQLYVMKDRDFIYRLIDRAKAARCSALVLTMDLQILGQRHKDLRNGLSAPPKFTPRFVAEMAMKPGWAMRMLGTNRRTFRNIAGHVSDAVNLASLTEWTRTQFDLTLNWQDIAWIKKRFDGPVIVKGILDKDDAQLAIDNGADAIVVSNHGGRQLDGAPSSIRVLPEIVDAVGHKTEVLMDGGIRSGQDLLKALALGAKGALVGRIMAFGLGAGGEAGVARALEIVRKETDTSMALMGERDIRNIGLHNIYSNDLDRRQGY
;
A
#
# COMPACT_ATOMS: atom_id res chain seq x y z
N MET A 1 -16.47 26.00 -3.17
CA MET A 1 -15.59 24.94 -2.65
C MET A 1 -16.14 23.60 -3.07
N SER A 2 -15.32 22.77 -3.69
CA SER A 2 -15.68 21.42 -4.10
C SER A 2 -15.85 20.48 -2.88
N ALA A 3 -16.41 19.29 -3.07
CA ALA A 3 -16.49 18.31 -1.99
C ALA A 3 -15.09 17.87 -1.50
N LEU A 4 -14.10 17.86 -2.41
CA LEU A 4 -12.70 17.58 -2.06
C LEU A 4 -12.09 18.67 -1.17
N ASP A 5 -12.35 19.94 -1.45
CA ASP A 5 -11.80 21.05 -0.65
C ASP A 5 -12.33 21.03 0.79
N ARG A 6 -13.55 20.51 0.99
CA ARG A 6 -14.18 20.38 2.30
C ARG A 6 -13.78 19.10 3.07
N ALA A 7 -13.12 18.15 2.41
CA ALA A 7 -12.64 16.96 3.08
C ALA A 7 -11.48 17.31 4.03
N LEU A 8 -11.63 17.07 5.31
CA LEU A 8 -10.65 17.36 6.35
C LEU A 8 -9.91 16.11 6.82
N THR A 9 -10.49 14.94 6.61
CA THR A 9 -9.99 13.64 7.07
C THR A 9 -9.99 12.61 5.94
N ILE A 10 -9.24 11.55 6.10
CA ILE A 10 -9.29 10.39 5.18
C ILE A 10 -10.67 9.73 5.18
N GLU A 11 -11.39 9.77 6.30
CA GLU A 11 -12.76 9.26 6.38
C GLU A 11 -13.73 10.10 5.53
N ASP A 12 -13.54 11.40 5.39
CA ASP A 12 -14.33 12.24 4.48
C ASP A 12 -14.12 11.81 3.03
N LEU A 13 -12.86 11.56 2.63
CA LEU A 13 -12.54 11.05 1.29
C LEU A 13 -13.14 9.66 1.06
N LYS A 14 -13.10 8.78 2.06
CA LYS A 14 -13.75 7.46 2.02
C LYS A 14 -15.24 7.58 1.73
N ARG A 15 -15.96 8.50 2.43
CA ARG A 15 -17.40 8.75 2.20
C ARG A 15 -17.68 9.28 0.80
N ILE A 16 -16.84 10.18 0.28
CA ILE A 16 -16.95 10.70 -1.09
C ILE A 16 -16.73 9.57 -2.09
N ALA A 17 -15.67 8.77 -1.93
CA ALA A 17 -15.35 7.64 -2.79
C ALA A 17 -16.49 6.62 -2.85
N ARG A 18 -17.09 6.27 -1.70
CA ARG A 18 -18.24 5.36 -1.63
C ARG A 18 -19.44 5.81 -2.46
N ARG A 19 -19.64 7.12 -2.59
CA ARG A 19 -20.73 7.68 -3.42
C ARG A 19 -20.40 7.70 -4.91
N ARG A 20 -19.11 7.71 -5.30
CA ARG A 20 -18.65 7.92 -6.68
C ARG A 20 -18.23 6.62 -7.38
N VAL A 21 -17.72 5.65 -6.62
CA VAL A 21 -17.23 4.36 -7.13
C VAL A 21 -18.34 3.31 -7.02
N PRO A 22 -18.52 2.43 -8.01
CA PRO A 22 -19.44 1.30 -7.89
C PRO A 22 -19.09 0.45 -6.66
N ARG A 23 -20.14 -0.04 -5.99
CA ARG A 23 -20.02 -0.71 -4.69
C ARG A 23 -19.00 -1.84 -4.68
N GLN A 24 -19.00 -2.67 -5.71
CA GLN A 24 -18.08 -3.82 -5.80
C GLN A 24 -16.61 -3.41 -5.78
N PHE A 25 -16.24 -2.34 -6.48
CA PHE A 25 -14.87 -1.83 -6.50
C PHE A 25 -14.52 -1.04 -5.24
N PHE A 26 -15.50 -0.35 -4.66
CA PHE A 26 -15.32 0.29 -3.36
C PHE A 26 -15.10 -0.74 -2.24
N ASP A 27 -15.96 -1.76 -2.18
CA ASP A 27 -15.86 -2.83 -1.17
C ASP A 27 -14.56 -3.65 -1.36
N TYR A 28 -14.06 -3.80 -2.59
CA TYR A 28 -12.75 -4.41 -2.85
C TYR A 28 -11.61 -3.67 -2.12
N ILE A 29 -11.64 -2.33 -2.11
CA ILE A 29 -10.66 -1.52 -1.38
C ILE A 29 -10.90 -1.61 0.13
N ASP A 30 -12.17 -1.53 0.55
CA ASP A 30 -12.60 -1.42 1.94
C ASP A 30 -13.06 -2.78 2.50
N SER A 31 -12.22 -3.81 2.32
CA SER A 31 -12.47 -5.16 2.84
C SER A 31 -11.23 -5.79 3.45
N GLY A 32 -11.46 -6.64 4.45
CA GLY A 32 -10.51 -7.58 5.01
C GLY A 32 -10.84 -9.02 4.62
N ALA A 33 -10.05 -9.98 5.12
CA ALA A 33 -10.32 -11.41 5.00
C ALA A 33 -11.33 -11.86 6.07
N TYR A 34 -12.08 -12.89 5.78
CA TYR A 34 -13.03 -13.61 6.66
C TYR A 34 -13.91 -12.68 7.51
N THR A 35 -13.66 -12.60 8.83
CA THR A 35 -14.42 -11.80 9.80
C THR A 35 -13.92 -10.37 9.93
N GLU A 36 -12.84 -10.01 9.25
CA GLU A 36 -12.18 -8.71 9.29
C GLU A 36 -11.57 -8.35 10.66
N GLN A 37 -11.23 -9.37 11.49
CA GLN A 37 -10.61 -9.15 12.79
C GLN A 37 -9.27 -8.42 12.65
N THR A 38 -8.35 -8.94 11.82
CA THR A 38 -7.04 -8.31 11.56
C THR A 38 -7.18 -6.94 10.88
N TYR A 39 -8.15 -6.80 9.95
CA TYR A 39 -8.45 -5.53 9.30
C TYR A 39 -8.81 -4.45 10.34
N ASN A 40 -9.70 -4.79 11.27
CA ASN A 40 -10.15 -3.86 12.32
C ASN A 40 -9.04 -3.63 13.36
N ALA A 41 -8.28 -4.65 13.73
CA ALA A 41 -7.15 -4.53 14.66
C ALA A 41 -6.08 -3.56 14.13
N ASN A 42 -5.82 -3.54 12.81
CA ASN A 42 -4.87 -2.61 12.21
C ASN A 42 -5.16 -1.14 12.55
N GLU A 43 -6.42 -0.73 12.62
CA GLU A 43 -6.80 0.64 12.99
C GLU A 43 -6.98 0.81 14.51
N ALA A 44 -7.52 -0.19 15.19
CA ALA A 44 -7.82 -0.13 16.61
C ALA A 44 -6.55 -0.04 17.47
N ASP A 45 -5.49 -0.76 17.08
CA ASP A 45 -4.26 -0.82 17.87
C ASP A 45 -3.49 0.52 17.85
N PHE A 46 -3.56 1.33 16.80
CA PHE A 46 -3.02 2.68 16.83
C PHE A 46 -3.64 3.55 17.94
N LYS A 47 -4.90 3.32 18.33
CA LYS A 47 -5.57 4.07 19.38
C LYS A 47 -5.06 3.76 20.79
N LYS A 48 -4.35 2.63 20.95
CA LYS A 48 -3.73 2.20 22.21
C LYS A 48 -2.39 2.88 22.48
N ILE A 49 -1.85 3.59 21.49
CA ILE A 49 -0.59 4.32 21.58
C ILE A 49 -0.92 5.80 21.83
N THR A 50 -0.40 6.36 22.91
CA THR A 50 -0.63 7.77 23.29
C THR A 50 0.66 8.57 23.21
N PHE A 51 0.55 9.81 22.73
CA PHE A 51 1.69 10.70 22.60
C PHE A 51 2.05 11.38 23.93
N ARG A 52 3.33 11.70 24.06
CA ARG A 52 3.85 12.60 25.09
C ARG A 52 3.83 14.02 24.54
N GLN A 53 2.93 14.85 25.05
CA GLN A 53 2.90 16.27 24.70
C GLN A 53 4.04 17.03 25.39
N ARG A 54 4.69 17.94 24.66
CA ARG A 54 5.71 18.87 25.18
C ARG A 54 5.33 20.30 24.82
N VAL A 55 5.61 21.22 25.70
CA VAL A 55 5.28 22.64 25.56
C VAL A 55 6.52 23.53 25.70
N ALA A 56 6.41 24.81 25.33
CA ALA A 56 7.48 25.81 25.41
C ALA A 56 8.74 25.44 24.59
N VAL A 57 8.56 24.75 23.47
CA VAL A 57 9.62 24.43 22.49
C VAL A 57 9.54 25.43 21.35
N ASN A 58 10.68 25.95 20.87
CA ASN A 58 10.71 26.73 19.62
C ASN A 58 10.36 25.81 18.45
N LEU A 59 9.29 26.11 17.72
CA LEU A 59 8.74 25.33 16.63
C LEU A 59 8.95 25.96 15.24
N GLU A 60 9.83 26.94 15.14
CA GLU A 60 10.21 27.50 13.83
C GLU A 60 10.98 26.48 12.98
N ASN A 61 10.88 26.60 11.66
CA ASN A 61 11.61 25.81 10.68
C ASN A 61 11.43 24.28 10.85
N ARG A 62 10.19 23.82 11.01
CA ARG A 62 9.88 22.39 11.07
C ARG A 62 10.21 21.68 9.75
N ASN A 63 10.73 20.47 9.85
CA ASN A 63 11.12 19.62 8.73
C ASN A 63 10.35 18.29 8.76
N LEU A 64 9.63 18.00 7.69
CA LEU A 64 8.93 16.72 7.48
C LEU A 64 9.68 15.79 6.51
N GLY A 65 10.74 16.29 5.89
CA GLY A 65 11.54 15.52 4.93
C GLY A 65 12.39 14.45 5.60
N SER A 66 12.55 13.34 4.90
CA SER A 66 13.34 12.18 5.35
C SER A 66 13.96 11.48 4.13
N THR A 67 14.42 10.25 4.32
CA THR A 67 14.88 9.37 3.24
C THR A 67 14.20 8.01 3.34
N LEU A 68 13.95 7.37 2.20
CA LEU A 68 13.54 5.98 2.07
C LEU A 68 14.46 5.30 1.06
N LEU A 69 15.10 4.19 1.43
CA LEU A 69 16.14 3.53 0.63
C LEU A 69 17.19 4.51 0.08
N GLY A 70 17.65 5.41 0.95
CA GLY A 70 18.63 6.45 0.59
C GLY A 70 18.10 7.57 -0.31
N GLN A 71 16.84 7.53 -0.78
CA GLN A 71 16.26 8.57 -1.63
C GLN A 71 15.51 9.60 -0.79
N PRO A 72 15.66 10.91 -1.06
CA PRO A 72 14.97 11.95 -0.33
C PRO A 72 13.45 11.90 -0.60
N VAL A 73 12.66 12.08 0.47
CA VAL A 73 11.20 12.14 0.42
C VAL A 73 10.69 13.34 1.20
N SER A 74 9.58 13.94 0.74
CA SER A 74 8.96 15.09 1.41
C SER A 74 8.25 14.73 2.72
N LEU A 75 7.92 13.47 2.88
CA LEU A 75 7.34 12.85 4.09
C LEU A 75 7.77 11.37 4.07
N PRO A 76 8.08 10.73 5.21
CA PRO A 76 8.52 9.32 5.24
C PRO A 76 7.36 8.34 4.96
N ILE A 77 6.74 8.48 3.81
CA ILE A 77 5.71 7.57 3.29
C ILE A 77 5.98 7.21 1.83
N ALA A 78 5.47 6.07 1.41
CA ALA A 78 5.34 5.67 0.01
C ALA A 78 3.90 5.21 -0.26
N ILE A 79 3.43 5.34 -1.50
CA ILE A 79 2.15 4.73 -1.86
C ILE A 79 2.35 3.21 -1.98
N ALA A 80 1.55 2.46 -1.20
CA ALA A 80 1.57 0.99 -1.19
C ALA A 80 1.09 0.42 -2.53
N PRO A 81 1.55 -0.80 -2.90
CA PRO A 81 1.01 -1.50 -4.05
C PRO A 81 -0.45 -1.91 -3.80
N VAL A 82 -1.36 -1.43 -4.63
CA VAL A 82 -2.78 -1.79 -4.61
C VAL A 82 -3.18 -2.27 -5.99
N GLY A 83 -3.61 -3.52 -6.07
CA GLY A 83 -4.11 -4.09 -7.33
C GLY A 83 -5.43 -3.45 -7.76
N SER A 84 -5.70 -3.45 -9.05
CA SER A 84 -6.99 -3.04 -9.64
C SER A 84 -7.41 -1.58 -9.34
N THR A 85 -6.48 -0.68 -9.03
CA THR A 85 -6.81 0.72 -8.74
C THR A 85 -7.41 1.44 -9.95
N GLY A 86 -7.05 1.02 -11.17
CA GLY A 86 -7.69 1.50 -12.41
C GLY A 86 -9.20 1.19 -12.49
N MET A 87 -9.73 0.25 -11.69
CA MET A 87 -11.16 0.01 -11.57
C MET A 87 -11.85 0.98 -10.58
N THR A 88 -11.09 1.60 -9.70
CA THR A 88 -11.60 2.63 -8.79
C THR A 88 -11.84 3.94 -9.54
N ASP A 89 -10.89 4.33 -10.36
CA ASP A 89 -11.00 5.44 -11.30
C ASP A 89 -10.14 5.12 -12.55
N ALA A 90 -10.59 5.52 -13.73
CA ALA A 90 -9.88 5.27 -14.98
C ALA A 90 -8.43 5.76 -14.90
N ASP A 91 -7.47 4.95 -15.36
CA ASP A 91 -6.03 5.23 -15.28
C ASP A 91 -5.53 5.49 -13.86
N GLY A 92 -6.08 4.77 -12.88
CA GLY A 92 -5.89 5.04 -11.46
C GLY A 92 -4.44 4.97 -11.00
N GLU A 93 -3.68 3.99 -11.48
CA GLU A 93 -2.27 3.84 -11.15
C GLU A 93 -1.43 5.03 -11.66
N ILE A 94 -1.71 5.52 -12.88
CA ILE A 94 -1.04 6.70 -13.45
C ILE A 94 -1.37 7.95 -12.62
N LYS A 95 -2.64 8.15 -12.27
CA LYS A 95 -3.08 9.28 -11.45
C LYS A 95 -2.45 9.28 -10.08
N ALA A 96 -2.36 8.09 -9.45
CA ALA A 96 -1.73 7.93 -8.14
C ALA A 96 -0.22 8.18 -8.23
N ALA A 97 0.46 7.68 -9.26
CA ALA A 97 1.89 7.90 -9.49
C ALA A 97 2.21 9.40 -9.70
N ARG A 98 1.42 10.10 -10.51
CA ARG A 98 1.59 11.56 -10.71
C ARG A 98 1.38 12.36 -9.44
N ALA A 99 0.37 12.01 -8.64
CA ALA A 99 0.14 12.67 -7.36
C ALA A 99 1.30 12.43 -6.38
N ALA A 100 1.82 11.20 -6.31
CA ALA A 100 2.99 10.86 -5.50
C ALA A 100 4.25 11.61 -5.95
N GLU A 101 4.51 11.66 -7.26
CA GLU A 101 5.63 12.39 -7.85
C GLU A 101 5.60 13.86 -7.50
N LYS A 102 4.44 14.52 -7.67
CA LYS A 102 4.23 15.94 -7.32
C LYS A 102 4.39 16.19 -5.83
N PHE A 103 3.97 15.24 -5.00
CA PHE A 103 4.11 15.33 -3.55
C PHE A 103 5.55 15.05 -3.09
N GLY A 104 6.36 14.37 -3.88
CA GLY A 104 7.75 14.03 -3.58
C GLY A 104 7.92 12.76 -2.74
N ILE A 105 7.13 11.73 -3.02
CA ILE A 105 7.20 10.40 -2.38
C ILE A 105 7.17 9.28 -3.43
N PRO A 106 7.69 8.07 -3.11
CA PRO A 106 7.60 6.93 -4.02
C PRO A 106 6.15 6.45 -4.23
N PHE A 107 5.87 6.02 -5.45
CA PHE A 107 4.69 5.25 -5.83
C PHE A 107 5.10 3.80 -6.06
N THR A 108 4.29 2.82 -5.60
CA THR A 108 4.53 1.41 -5.88
C THR A 108 3.44 0.86 -6.81
N LEU A 109 3.83 0.48 -8.04
CA LEU A 109 2.94 -0.20 -8.98
C LEU A 109 2.82 -1.67 -8.63
N SER A 110 1.59 -2.19 -8.54
CA SER A 110 1.34 -3.62 -8.33
C SER A 110 1.47 -4.43 -9.62
N THR A 111 1.97 -5.67 -9.55
CA THR A 111 1.84 -6.67 -10.63
C THR A 111 0.39 -6.77 -11.12
N MET A 112 -0.57 -6.65 -10.20
CA MET A 112 -2.01 -6.68 -10.47
C MET A 112 -2.59 -5.29 -10.77
N GLY A 113 -1.79 -4.37 -11.29
CA GLY A 113 -2.25 -3.08 -11.79
C GLY A 113 -3.05 -3.21 -13.08
N ILE A 114 -4.02 -2.33 -13.27
CA ILE A 114 -4.73 -2.18 -14.55
C ILE A 114 -3.82 -1.46 -15.57
N CYS A 115 -3.06 -0.48 -15.14
CA CYS A 115 -2.00 0.12 -15.95
C CYS A 115 -0.74 -0.75 -15.89
N SER A 116 0.01 -0.82 -17.00
CA SER A 116 1.28 -1.53 -17.07
C SER A 116 2.44 -0.71 -16.49
N ILE A 117 3.61 -1.35 -16.38
CA ILE A 117 4.87 -0.71 -16.00
C ILE A 117 5.17 0.44 -16.96
N GLU A 118 5.00 0.20 -18.27
CA GLU A 118 5.24 1.17 -19.34
C GLU A 118 4.24 2.33 -19.27
N ASP A 119 2.95 2.02 -19.04
CA ASP A 119 1.92 3.06 -18.90
C ASP A 119 2.27 4.06 -17.78
N VAL A 120 2.79 3.59 -16.66
CA VAL A 120 3.22 4.47 -15.55
C VAL A 120 4.49 5.22 -15.93
N ALA A 121 5.49 4.53 -16.49
CA ALA A 121 6.78 5.13 -16.88
C ALA A 121 6.63 6.24 -17.93
N GLU A 122 5.74 6.06 -18.91
CA GLU A 122 5.45 7.08 -19.94
C GLU A 122 4.71 8.32 -19.39
N ASN A 123 4.08 8.19 -18.23
CA ASN A 123 3.23 9.22 -17.64
C ASN A 123 3.81 9.86 -16.38
N THR A 124 5.04 9.49 -15.99
CA THR A 124 5.80 10.06 -14.86
C THR A 124 7.23 10.37 -15.30
N THR A 125 7.90 11.28 -14.58
CA THR A 125 9.29 11.66 -14.88
C THR A 125 10.27 11.08 -13.86
N LYS A 126 9.80 10.75 -12.66
CA LYS A 126 10.62 10.16 -11.60
C LYS A 126 10.48 8.65 -11.55
N PRO A 127 11.53 7.94 -11.11
CA PRO A 127 11.45 6.51 -10.84
C PRO A 127 10.36 6.17 -9.82
N PHE A 128 9.75 4.99 -9.97
CA PHE A 128 8.78 4.43 -9.04
C PHE A 128 9.20 3.02 -8.61
N TRP A 129 8.52 2.44 -7.62
CA TRP A 129 8.75 1.06 -7.19
C TRP A 129 7.81 0.12 -7.93
N PHE A 130 8.27 -1.08 -8.22
CA PHE A 130 7.43 -2.13 -8.79
C PHE A 130 7.26 -3.28 -7.80
N GLN A 131 6.00 -3.63 -7.49
CA GLN A 131 5.70 -4.77 -6.63
C GLN A 131 5.55 -6.04 -7.46
N LEU A 132 6.30 -7.08 -7.07
CA LEU A 132 6.36 -8.37 -7.71
C LEU A 132 5.65 -9.44 -6.88
N TYR A 133 4.70 -10.15 -7.51
CA TYR A 133 4.28 -11.48 -7.10
C TYR A 133 5.03 -12.52 -7.93
N VAL A 134 5.55 -13.55 -7.26
CA VAL A 134 6.22 -14.64 -7.97
C VAL A 134 5.19 -15.68 -8.41
N MET A 135 5.22 -16.00 -9.69
CA MET A 135 4.35 -16.98 -10.32
C MET A 135 5.16 -18.22 -10.76
N LYS A 136 4.47 -19.33 -11.04
CA LYS A 136 5.08 -20.60 -11.46
C LYS A 136 5.93 -20.46 -12.74
N ASP A 137 5.45 -19.65 -13.69
CA ASP A 137 6.20 -19.35 -14.92
C ASP A 137 7.36 -18.39 -14.60
N ARG A 138 8.55 -18.95 -14.44
CA ARG A 138 9.77 -18.18 -14.14
C ARG A 138 10.18 -17.25 -15.27
N ASP A 139 9.98 -17.65 -16.52
CA ASP A 139 10.30 -16.81 -17.68
C ASP A 139 9.40 -15.57 -17.73
N PHE A 140 8.13 -15.73 -17.34
CA PHE A 140 7.24 -14.59 -17.17
C PHE A 140 7.75 -13.63 -16.08
N ILE A 141 8.18 -14.14 -14.93
CA ILE A 141 8.75 -13.33 -13.86
C ILE A 141 10.02 -12.63 -14.30
N TYR A 142 10.90 -13.32 -15.03
CA TYR A 142 12.10 -12.70 -15.60
C TYR A 142 11.74 -11.53 -16.51
N ARG A 143 10.76 -11.69 -17.41
CA ARG A 143 10.30 -10.58 -18.27
C ARG A 143 9.72 -9.41 -17.46
N LEU A 144 8.97 -9.65 -16.39
CA LEU A 144 8.46 -8.59 -15.52
C LEU A 144 9.59 -7.80 -14.85
N ILE A 145 10.60 -8.49 -14.33
CA ILE A 145 11.77 -7.85 -13.71
C ILE A 145 12.53 -7.03 -14.74
N ASP A 146 12.75 -7.57 -15.96
CA ASP A 146 13.46 -6.85 -17.03
C ASP A 146 12.69 -5.59 -17.47
N ARG A 147 11.35 -5.68 -17.57
CA ARG A 147 10.49 -4.51 -17.85
C ARG A 147 10.58 -3.45 -16.76
N ALA A 148 10.56 -3.86 -15.48
CA ALA A 148 10.73 -2.95 -14.36
C ALA A 148 12.11 -2.26 -14.41
N LYS A 149 13.16 -3.00 -14.73
CA LYS A 149 14.52 -2.46 -14.91
C LYS A 149 14.58 -1.49 -16.10
N ALA A 150 14.00 -1.85 -17.26
CA ALA A 150 13.94 -0.99 -18.44
C ALA A 150 13.15 0.32 -18.18
N ALA A 151 12.10 0.25 -17.39
CA ALA A 151 11.31 1.40 -16.91
C ALA A 151 12.01 2.21 -15.80
N ARG A 152 13.23 1.84 -15.42
CA ARG A 152 14.03 2.48 -14.37
C ARG A 152 13.32 2.54 -13.02
N CYS A 153 12.57 1.47 -12.66
CA CYS A 153 12.04 1.35 -11.32
C CYS A 153 13.19 1.39 -10.30
N SER A 154 13.05 2.22 -9.25
CA SER A 154 14.14 2.44 -8.27
C SER A 154 14.19 1.37 -7.17
N ALA A 155 13.17 0.54 -7.01
CA ALA A 155 13.16 -0.62 -6.14
C ALA A 155 12.14 -1.66 -6.60
N LEU A 156 12.41 -2.92 -6.24
CA LEU A 156 11.46 -4.02 -6.39
C LEU A 156 10.86 -4.37 -5.02
N VAL A 157 9.53 -4.45 -4.92
CA VAL A 157 8.84 -4.86 -3.70
C VAL A 157 8.35 -6.30 -3.84
N LEU A 158 9.13 -7.24 -3.33
CA LEU A 158 8.81 -8.66 -3.35
C LEU A 158 7.79 -8.98 -2.25
N THR A 159 6.61 -9.45 -2.64
CA THR A 159 5.53 -9.77 -1.71
C THR A 159 5.51 -11.26 -1.41
N MET A 160 5.74 -11.63 -0.14
CA MET A 160 5.89 -13.02 0.31
C MET A 160 4.62 -13.60 0.97
N ASP A 161 3.67 -12.77 1.38
CA ASP A 161 2.47 -13.16 2.14
C ASP A 161 1.27 -13.56 1.25
N LEU A 162 1.49 -13.80 -0.06
CA LEU A 162 0.41 -14.07 -1.00
C LEU A 162 0.73 -15.22 -1.96
N GLN A 163 1.16 -16.37 -1.43
CA GLN A 163 1.21 -17.63 -2.18
C GLN A 163 -0.21 -18.22 -2.36
N ILE A 164 -1.10 -17.93 -1.41
CA ILE A 164 -2.51 -18.30 -1.43
C ILE A 164 -3.35 -17.07 -1.14
N LEU A 165 -4.46 -16.88 -1.87
CA LEU A 165 -5.36 -15.75 -1.65
C LEU A 165 -6.22 -15.96 -0.40
N GLY A 166 -6.19 -15.00 0.52
CA GLY A 166 -7.14 -14.92 1.63
C GLY A 166 -8.58 -14.76 1.14
N GLN A 167 -9.53 -15.38 1.84
CA GLN A 167 -10.94 -15.31 1.45
C GLN A 167 -11.55 -13.97 1.87
N ARG A 168 -11.89 -13.14 0.91
CA ARG A 168 -12.55 -11.85 1.13
C ARG A 168 -14.06 -11.98 0.84
N HIS A 169 -14.85 -12.19 1.88
CA HIS A 169 -16.27 -12.47 1.75
C HIS A 169 -17.05 -11.31 1.09
N LYS A 170 -16.64 -10.06 1.29
CA LYS A 170 -17.26 -8.91 0.59
C LYS A 170 -17.06 -8.99 -0.91
N ASP A 171 -15.85 -9.35 -1.37
CA ASP A 171 -15.55 -9.49 -2.80
C ASP A 171 -16.42 -10.59 -3.42
N LEU A 172 -16.53 -11.75 -2.76
CA LEU A 172 -17.35 -12.87 -3.22
C LEU A 172 -18.85 -12.48 -3.30
N ARG A 173 -19.39 -11.81 -2.26
CA ARG A 173 -20.78 -11.35 -2.23
C ARG A 173 -21.10 -10.31 -3.31
N ASN A 174 -20.12 -9.51 -3.71
CA ASN A 174 -20.25 -8.50 -4.74
C ASN A 174 -19.96 -9.02 -6.16
N GLY A 175 -19.72 -10.31 -6.33
CA GLY A 175 -19.45 -10.92 -7.63
C GLY A 175 -18.04 -10.70 -8.16
N LEU A 176 -17.11 -10.17 -7.35
CA LEU A 176 -15.68 -10.11 -7.66
C LEU A 176 -15.01 -11.46 -7.32
N SER A 177 -15.69 -12.55 -7.67
CA SER A 177 -15.10 -13.89 -7.65
C SER A 177 -14.15 -14.06 -8.85
N ALA A 178 -13.36 -15.09 -8.84
CA ALA A 178 -12.57 -15.51 -9.99
C ALA A 178 -13.23 -16.74 -10.64
N PRO A 179 -13.84 -16.62 -11.82
CA PRO A 179 -14.08 -15.40 -12.62
C PRO A 179 -15.16 -14.47 -12.05
N PRO A 180 -15.14 -13.16 -12.37
CA PRO A 180 -16.18 -12.22 -11.95
C PRO A 180 -17.55 -12.59 -12.47
N LYS A 181 -18.59 -12.46 -11.62
CA LYS A 181 -19.99 -12.73 -11.99
C LYS A 181 -20.71 -11.42 -12.28
N PHE A 182 -21.01 -11.17 -13.54
CA PHE A 182 -21.80 -10.00 -13.98
C PHE A 182 -23.28 -10.24 -13.70
N THR A 183 -23.71 -10.08 -12.44
CA THR A 183 -25.12 -10.17 -12.07
C THR A 183 -25.87 -8.92 -12.50
N PRO A 184 -27.22 -8.95 -12.66
CA PRO A 184 -28.03 -7.74 -12.92
C PRO A 184 -27.77 -6.63 -11.90
N ARG A 185 -27.56 -7.00 -10.63
CA ARG A 185 -27.19 -6.05 -9.56
C ARG A 185 -25.83 -5.39 -9.82
N PHE A 186 -24.82 -6.16 -10.26
CA PHE A 186 -23.51 -5.64 -10.62
C PHE A 186 -23.60 -4.59 -11.73
N VAL A 187 -24.39 -4.88 -12.79
CA VAL A 187 -24.62 -3.96 -13.91
C VAL A 187 -25.36 -2.70 -13.45
N ALA A 188 -26.40 -2.86 -12.63
CA ALA A 188 -27.18 -1.73 -12.09
C ALA A 188 -26.31 -0.79 -11.23
N GLU A 189 -25.46 -1.33 -10.37
CA GLU A 189 -24.51 -0.53 -9.56
C GLU A 189 -23.55 0.29 -10.44
N MET A 190 -23.06 -0.25 -11.54
CA MET A 190 -22.25 0.51 -12.51
C MET A 190 -23.06 1.61 -13.20
N ALA A 191 -24.28 1.31 -13.61
CA ALA A 191 -25.18 2.26 -14.28
C ALA A 191 -25.56 3.44 -13.36
N MET A 192 -25.67 3.21 -12.05
CA MET A 192 -25.93 4.26 -11.05
C MET A 192 -24.75 5.21 -10.81
N LYS A 193 -23.59 4.96 -11.43
CA LYS A 193 -22.36 5.78 -11.29
C LYS A 193 -21.93 6.36 -12.64
N PRO A 194 -22.75 7.24 -13.28
CA PRO A 194 -22.51 7.70 -14.65
C PRO A 194 -21.16 8.39 -14.83
N GLY A 195 -20.73 9.18 -13.84
CA GLY A 195 -19.41 9.84 -13.90
C GLY A 195 -18.25 8.85 -13.87
N TRP A 196 -18.36 7.74 -13.14
CA TRP A 196 -17.38 6.65 -13.17
C TRP A 196 -17.43 5.94 -14.53
N ALA A 197 -18.63 5.59 -15.00
CA ALA A 197 -18.82 4.90 -16.29
C ALA A 197 -18.23 5.69 -17.46
N MET A 198 -18.49 7.00 -17.54
CA MET A 198 -17.92 7.86 -18.58
C MET A 198 -16.38 7.87 -18.56
N ARG A 199 -15.75 7.94 -17.37
CA ARG A 199 -14.28 7.88 -17.28
C ARG A 199 -13.75 6.53 -17.73
N MET A 200 -14.42 5.43 -17.35
CA MET A 200 -14.04 4.07 -17.78
C MET A 200 -14.25 3.86 -19.29
N LEU A 201 -15.22 4.51 -19.92
CA LEU A 201 -15.38 4.50 -21.37
C LEU A 201 -14.27 5.30 -22.09
N GLY A 202 -13.73 6.32 -21.44
CA GLY A 202 -12.67 7.17 -21.98
C GLY A 202 -11.25 6.56 -21.95
N THR A 203 -11.06 5.38 -21.35
CA THR A 203 -9.77 4.69 -21.32
C THR A 203 -9.82 3.35 -22.06
N ASN A 204 -8.70 2.95 -22.66
CA ASN A 204 -8.49 1.60 -23.19
C ASN A 204 -7.85 0.65 -22.16
N ARG A 205 -7.51 1.14 -20.96
CA ARG A 205 -6.89 0.38 -19.86
C ARG A 205 -7.99 -0.21 -18.96
N ARG A 206 -8.39 -1.45 -19.23
CA ARG A 206 -9.52 -2.11 -18.54
C ARG A 206 -9.23 -3.55 -18.12
N THR A 207 -7.97 -3.97 -18.20
CA THR A 207 -7.50 -5.32 -17.87
C THR A 207 -6.13 -5.25 -17.19
N PHE A 208 -5.64 -6.34 -16.62
CA PHE A 208 -4.30 -6.42 -15.99
C PHE A 208 -3.19 -6.36 -17.04
N ARG A 209 -2.77 -5.17 -17.45
CA ARG A 209 -1.87 -4.97 -18.58
C ARG A 209 -0.44 -5.49 -18.38
N ASN A 210 -0.02 -5.71 -17.13
CA ASN A 210 1.25 -6.38 -16.86
C ASN A 210 1.22 -7.87 -17.22
N ILE A 211 0.03 -8.47 -17.24
CA ILE A 211 -0.18 -9.91 -17.43
C ILE A 211 -0.76 -10.22 -18.81
N ALA A 212 -1.65 -9.39 -19.33
CA ALA A 212 -2.46 -9.67 -20.53
C ALA A 212 -1.65 -10.05 -21.78
N GLY A 213 -0.44 -9.51 -21.97
CA GLY A 213 0.44 -9.84 -23.09
C GLY A 213 1.14 -11.19 -23.00
N HIS A 214 0.95 -11.95 -21.92
CA HIS A 214 1.64 -13.21 -21.65
C HIS A 214 0.70 -14.43 -21.60
N VAL A 215 -0.60 -14.19 -21.67
CA VAL A 215 -1.63 -15.24 -21.61
C VAL A 215 -2.35 -15.26 -22.93
N SER A 216 -1.95 -16.20 -23.82
CA SER A 216 -2.45 -16.29 -25.19
C SER A 216 -3.96 -16.47 -25.31
N ASP A 217 -4.60 -17.09 -24.29
CA ASP A 217 -6.03 -17.44 -24.30
C ASP A 217 -6.89 -16.56 -23.37
N ALA A 218 -6.30 -15.60 -22.66
CA ALA A 218 -7.03 -14.76 -21.72
C ALA A 218 -7.39 -13.40 -22.34
N VAL A 219 -8.53 -13.35 -22.99
CA VAL A 219 -8.99 -12.18 -23.75
C VAL A 219 -9.67 -11.11 -22.86
N ASN A 220 -10.04 -11.43 -21.62
CA ASN A 220 -10.81 -10.53 -20.75
C ASN A 220 -10.37 -10.60 -19.27
N LEU A 221 -10.85 -9.64 -18.48
CA LEU A 221 -10.51 -9.53 -17.05
C LEU A 221 -10.87 -10.79 -16.25
N ALA A 222 -11.94 -11.50 -16.63
CA ALA A 222 -12.40 -12.70 -15.92
C ALA A 222 -11.41 -13.86 -16.09
N SER A 223 -10.99 -14.14 -17.33
CA SER A 223 -10.03 -15.21 -17.64
C SER A 223 -8.65 -14.92 -17.02
N LEU A 224 -8.20 -13.66 -17.03
CA LEU A 224 -6.96 -13.24 -16.36
C LEU A 224 -7.01 -13.39 -14.85
N THR A 225 -8.16 -13.10 -14.23
CA THR A 225 -8.32 -13.25 -12.79
C THR A 225 -8.27 -14.72 -12.36
N GLU A 226 -8.92 -15.62 -13.09
CA GLU A 226 -8.85 -17.05 -12.82
C GLU A 226 -7.44 -17.61 -13.08
N TRP A 227 -6.82 -17.24 -14.20
CA TRP A 227 -5.45 -17.62 -14.50
C TRP A 227 -4.52 -17.21 -13.35
N THR A 228 -4.56 -15.93 -12.93
CA THR A 228 -3.70 -15.42 -11.85
C THR A 228 -3.83 -16.23 -10.58
N ARG A 229 -5.07 -16.62 -10.20
CA ARG A 229 -5.32 -17.40 -8.98
C ARG A 229 -4.60 -18.76 -8.97
N THR A 230 -4.41 -19.36 -10.14
CA THR A 230 -3.77 -20.68 -10.30
C THR A 230 -2.25 -20.58 -10.49
N GLN A 231 -1.72 -19.39 -10.78
CA GLN A 231 -0.34 -19.18 -11.16
C GLN A 231 0.60 -18.81 -10.03
N PHE A 232 0.10 -18.43 -8.86
CA PHE A 232 0.99 -18.15 -7.71
C PHE A 232 1.89 -19.35 -7.41
N ASP A 233 3.18 -19.07 -7.18
CA ASP A 233 4.15 -20.11 -6.84
C ASP A 233 4.05 -20.48 -5.37
N LEU A 234 3.55 -21.70 -5.10
CA LEU A 234 3.43 -22.24 -3.76
C LEU A 234 4.78 -22.65 -3.15
N THR A 235 5.85 -22.70 -3.96
CA THR A 235 7.19 -23.10 -3.53
C THR A 235 8.10 -21.91 -3.23
N LEU A 236 7.60 -20.68 -3.42
CA LEU A 236 8.33 -19.44 -3.11
C LEU A 236 8.92 -19.49 -1.70
N ASN A 237 10.20 -19.22 -1.57
CA ASN A 237 10.93 -19.28 -0.30
C ASN A 237 12.03 -18.21 -0.23
N TRP A 238 12.76 -18.13 0.88
CA TRP A 238 13.76 -17.09 1.12
C TRP A 238 14.90 -17.09 0.10
N GLN A 239 15.29 -18.23 -0.45
CA GLN A 239 16.36 -18.33 -1.44
C GLN A 239 15.99 -17.64 -2.76
N ASP A 240 14.71 -17.43 -3.03
CA ASP A 240 14.24 -16.73 -4.23
C ASP A 240 14.65 -15.25 -4.24
N ILE A 241 14.89 -14.64 -3.08
CA ILE A 241 15.35 -13.26 -2.98
C ILE A 241 16.67 -13.07 -3.74
N ALA A 242 17.60 -14.00 -3.62
CA ALA A 242 18.93 -13.88 -4.20
C ALA A 242 18.91 -13.78 -5.73
N TRP A 243 18.16 -14.67 -6.44
CA TRP A 243 18.10 -14.61 -7.90
C TRP A 243 17.26 -13.42 -8.40
N ILE A 244 16.20 -13.03 -7.67
CA ILE A 244 15.41 -11.84 -7.99
C ILE A 244 16.28 -10.59 -7.91
N LYS A 245 17.03 -10.43 -6.81
CA LYS A 245 17.95 -9.32 -6.61
C LYS A 245 19.03 -9.27 -7.68
N LYS A 246 19.65 -10.42 -7.99
CA LYS A 246 20.67 -10.53 -9.04
C LYS A 246 20.13 -10.08 -10.40
N ARG A 247 18.87 -10.42 -10.74
CA ARG A 247 18.29 -10.05 -12.03
C ARG A 247 17.88 -8.59 -12.08
N PHE A 248 17.23 -8.09 -11.03
CA PHE A 248 16.79 -6.69 -10.95
C PHE A 248 17.97 -5.73 -10.91
N ASP A 249 19.05 -6.12 -10.23
CA ASP A 249 20.29 -5.33 -10.08
C ASP A 249 20.00 -3.97 -9.43
N GLY A 250 19.24 -3.98 -8.34
CA GLY A 250 18.80 -2.83 -7.58
C GLY A 250 18.20 -3.23 -6.23
N PRO A 251 17.72 -2.29 -5.43
CA PRO A 251 17.16 -2.56 -4.11
C PRO A 251 15.92 -3.47 -4.18
N VAL A 252 15.90 -4.50 -3.30
CA VAL A 252 14.76 -5.40 -3.10
C VAL A 252 14.21 -5.24 -1.70
N ILE A 253 12.94 -4.83 -1.63
CA ILE A 253 12.16 -4.68 -0.40
C ILE A 253 11.31 -5.93 -0.23
N VAL A 254 11.42 -6.63 0.90
CA VAL A 254 10.55 -7.79 1.18
C VAL A 254 9.35 -7.37 1.99
N LYS A 255 8.15 -7.63 1.46
CA LYS A 255 6.86 -7.23 2.06
C LYS A 255 6.06 -8.44 2.52
N GLY A 256 5.35 -8.30 3.66
CA GLY A 256 4.49 -9.36 4.22
C GLY A 256 5.07 -9.97 5.47
N ILE A 257 6.00 -9.28 6.13
CA ILE A 257 6.69 -9.76 7.34
C ILE A 257 5.86 -9.39 8.58
N LEU A 258 5.57 -10.37 9.44
CA LEU A 258 4.90 -10.20 10.74
C LEU A 258 5.63 -10.87 11.89
N ASP A 259 6.75 -11.52 11.62
CA ASP A 259 7.54 -12.26 12.58
C ASP A 259 9.01 -11.81 12.52
N LYS A 260 9.67 -11.72 13.68
CA LYS A 260 11.07 -11.26 13.75
C LYS A 260 12.05 -12.28 13.14
N ASP A 261 11.75 -13.56 13.23
CA ASP A 261 12.61 -14.60 12.67
C ASP A 261 12.52 -14.58 11.14
N ASP A 262 11.32 -14.36 10.58
CA ASP A 262 11.12 -14.09 9.15
C ASP A 262 11.83 -12.80 8.70
N ALA A 263 11.81 -11.75 9.52
CA ALA A 263 12.55 -10.53 9.24
C ALA A 263 14.05 -10.78 9.15
N GLN A 264 14.61 -11.56 10.07
CA GLN A 264 16.02 -11.94 10.04
C GLN A 264 16.34 -12.79 8.80
N LEU A 265 15.50 -13.78 8.47
CA LEU A 265 15.66 -14.61 7.28
C LEU A 265 15.62 -13.79 5.99
N ALA A 266 14.74 -12.78 5.90
CA ALA A 266 14.69 -11.90 4.74
C ALA A 266 16.02 -11.16 4.54
N ILE A 267 16.61 -10.61 5.62
CA ILE A 267 17.89 -9.90 5.58
C ILE A 267 19.05 -10.85 5.24
N ASP A 268 19.10 -12.02 5.86
CA ASP A 268 20.16 -13.00 5.64
C ASP A 268 20.16 -13.52 4.18
N ASN A 269 19.01 -13.47 3.50
CA ASN A 269 18.88 -13.82 2.08
C ASN A 269 18.99 -12.60 1.14
N GLY A 270 19.34 -11.43 1.65
CA GLY A 270 19.76 -10.28 0.84
C GLY A 270 18.71 -9.21 0.60
N ALA A 271 17.62 -9.16 1.37
CA ALA A 271 16.69 -8.04 1.33
C ALA A 271 17.39 -6.73 1.76
N ASP A 272 17.13 -5.63 1.04
CA ASP A 272 17.69 -4.31 1.35
C ASP A 272 16.81 -3.52 2.32
N ALA A 273 15.54 -3.86 2.39
CA ALA A 273 14.57 -3.34 3.36
C ALA A 273 13.42 -4.34 3.53
N ILE A 274 12.66 -4.18 4.60
CA ILE A 274 11.45 -4.97 4.83
C ILE A 274 10.23 -4.08 5.07
N VAL A 275 9.04 -4.62 4.76
CA VAL A 275 7.75 -4.00 5.13
C VAL A 275 7.04 -4.92 6.10
N VAL A 276 6.89 -4.47 7.34
CA VAL A 276 6.02 -5.10 8.35
C VAL A 276 4.57 -4.95 7.89
N SER A 277 3.93 -6.08 7.54
CA SER A 277 2.67 -6.06 6.81
C SER A 277 1.88 -7.34 6.98
N ASN A 278 0.58 -7.22 7.26
CA ASN A 278 -0.41 -8.29 7.16
C ASN A 278 -1.31 -8.12 5.92
N HIS A 279 -0.76 -7.50 4.86
CA HIS A 279 -1.50 -7.21 3.62
C HIS A 279 -2.76 -6.35 3.85
N GLY A 280 -2.72 -5.48 4.87
CA GLY A 280 -3.87 -4.67 5.25
C GLY A 280 -5.06 -5.47 5.77
N GLY A 281 -4.83 -6.60 6.41
CA GLY A 281 -5.84 -7.50 6.96
C GLY A 281 -6.60 -8.32 5.89
N ARG A 282 -5.97 -8.57 4.73
CA ARG A 282 -6.60 -9.20 3.56
C ARG A 282 -6.16 -10.65 3.33
N GLN A 283 -5.26 -11.17 4.17
CA GLN A 283 -4.70 -12.52 4.08
C GLN A 283 -5.14 -13.36 5.29
N LEU A 284 -4.28 -13.64 6.24
CA LEU A 284 -4.63 -14.39 7.44
C LEU A 284 -5.46 -13.52 8.39
N ASP A 285 -6.73 -13.86 8.58
CA ASP A 285 -7.56 -13.25 9.63
C ASP A 285 -7.22 -13.86 10.98
N GLY A 286 -7.22 -13.04 12.04
CA GLY A 286 -6.70 -13.43 13.35
C GLY A 286 -5.20 -13.20 13.53
N ALA A 287 -4.47 -12.80 12.48
CA ALA A 287 -3.09 -12.32 12.61
C ALA A 287 -3.03 -10.99 13.39
N PRO A 288 -1.93 -10.69 14.08
CA PRO A 288 -1.76 -9.41 14.78
C PRO A 288 -1.76 -8.23 13.79
N SER A 289 -2.05 -7.03 14.30
CA SER A 289 -1.85 -5.80 13.54
C SER A 289 -0.36 -5.55 13.30
N SER A 290 -0.03 -4.91 12.16
CA SER A 290 1.37 -4.61 11.81
C SER A 290 2.02 -3.68 12.85
N ILE A 291 1.29 -2.70 13.39
CA ILE A 291 1.83 -1.79 14.41
C ILE A 291 2.16 -2.50 15.73
N ARG A 292 1.45 -3.59 16.06
CA ARG A 292 1.67 -4.37 17.29
C ARG A 292 3.00 -5.12 17.27
N VAL A 293 3.36 -5.70 16.13
CA VAL A 293 4.59 -6.51 15.98
C VAL A 293 5.79 -5.67 15.55
N LEU A 294 5.56 -4.40 15.15
CA LEU A 294 6.60 -3.51 14.67
C LEU A 294 7.79 -3.37 15.65
N PRO A 295 7.60 -3.10 16.96
CA PRO A 295 8.73 -2.92 17.89
C PRO A 295 9.64 -4.14 17.95
N GLU A 296 9.08 -5.35 18.06
CA GLU A 296 9.83 -6.59 18.12
C GLU A 296 10.68 -6.83 16.84
N ILE A 297 10.13 -6.50 15.68
CA ILE A 297 10.83 -6.62 14.40
C ILE A 297 11.93 -5.55 14.28
N VAL A 298 11.65 -4.30 14.70
CA VAL A 298 12.65 -3.22 14.73
C VAL A 298 13.81 -3.57 15.67
N ASP A 299 13.53 -4.11 16.84
CA ASP A 299 14.57 -4.54 17.78
C ASP A 299 15.47 -5.62 17.19
N ALA A 300 14.88 -6.55 16.43
CA ALA A 300 15.63 -7.65 15.82
C ALA A 300 16.52 -7.20 14.63
N VAL A 301 16.01 -6.36 13.74
CA VAL A 301 16.69 -6.08 12.46
C VAL A 301 16.84 -4.59 12.11
N GLY A 302 16.26 -3.68 12.87
CA GLY A 302 16.27 -2.24 12.56
C GLY A 302 17.68 -1.61 12.55
N HIS A 303 18.66 -2.23 13.21
CA HIS A 303 20.05 -1.82 13.18
C HIS A 303 20.81 -2.31 11.92
N LYS A 304 20.21 -3.21 11.12
CA LYS A 304 20.78 -3.81 9.91
C LYS A 304 20.16 -3.26 8.63
N THR A 305 18.87 -2.87 8.69
CA THR A 305 18.09 -2.51 7.51
C THR A 305 17.02 -1.47 7.80
N GLU A 306 16.47 -0.85 6.75
CA GLU A 306 15.28 -0.01 6.87
C GLU A 306 14.04 -0.88 7.09
N VAL A 307 13.36 -0.68 8.22
CA VAL A 307 12.07 -1.32 8.53
C VAL A 307 10.95 -0.34 8.18
N LEU A 308 10.20 -0.66 7.15
CA LEU A 308 8.97 0.05 6.77
C LEU A 308 7.76 -0.70 7.34
N MET A 309 6.59 -0.05 7.37
CA MET A 309 5.35 -0.76 7.72
C MET A 309 4.17 -0.36 6.85
N ASP A 310 3.17 -1.21 6.75
CA ASP A 310 1.85 -0.86 6.27
C ASP A 310 0.74 -1.47 7.16
N GLY A 311 -0.50 -1.12 6.86
CA GLY A 311 -1.67 -1.59 7.62
C GLY A 311 -2.11 -0.60 8.70
N GLY A 312 -3.35 -0.14 8.61
CA GLY A 312 -4.01 0.69 9.63
C GLY A 312 -3.80 2.19 9.54
N ILE A 313 -2.79 2.70 8.89
CA ILE A 313 -2.53 4.14 8.80
C ILE A 313 -3.67 4.86 8.07
N ARG A 314 -4.28 5.86 8.76
CA ARG A 314 -5.38 6.69 8.25
C ARG A 314 -5.15 8.17 8.51
N SER A 315 -4.12 8.53 9.25
CA SER A 315 -3.84 9.91 9.66
C SER A 315 -2.34 10.19 9.75
N GLY A 316 -1.97 11.47 9.84
CA GLY A 316 -0.60 11.85 10.16
C GLY A 316 -0.18 11.43 11.57
N GLN A 317 -1.13 11.30 12.50
CA GLN A 317 -0.85 10.78 13.84
C GLN A 317 -0.46 9.31 13.82
N ASP A 318 -1.11 8.49 12.97
CA ASP A 318 -0.75 7.08 12.84
C ASP A 318 0.67 6.93 12.26
N LEU A 319 1.03 7.78 11.27
CA LEU A 319 2.40 7.83 10.76
C LEU A 319 3.40 8.12 11.89
N LEU A 320 3.16 9.16 12.70
CA LEU A 320 4.04 9.52 13.81
C LEU A 320 4.19 8.40 14.84
N LYS A 321 3.12 7.65 15.13
CA LYS A 321 3.17 6.47 16.00
C LYS A 321 4.03 5.36 15.43
N ALA A 322 3.90 5.10 14.11
CA ALA A 322 4.75 4.12 13.44
C ALA A 322 6.23 4.51 13.49
N LEU A 323 6.55 5.78 13.22
CA LEU A 323 7.93 6.29 13.30
C LEU A 323 8.45 6.22 14.75
N ALA A 324 7.63 6.58 15.73
CA ALA A 324 8.00 6.54 17.15
C ALA A 324 8.32 5.12 17.63
N LEU A 325 7.67 4.10 17.06
CA LEU A 325 7.95 2.69 17.33
C LEU A 325 9.09 2.12 16.45
N GLY A 326 9.81 2.97 15.73
CA GLY A 326 11.04 2.63 15.03
C GLY A 326 10.91 2.32 13.54
N ALA A 327 9.73 2.48 12.93
CA ALA A 327 9.64 2.42 11.48
C ALA A 327 10.42 3.58 10.84
N LYS A 328 11.16 3.30 9.78
CA LYS A 328 11.82 4.32 8.95
C LYS A 328 10.82 5.13 8.12
N GLY A 329 9.70 4.52 7.79
CA GLY A 329 8.61 5.10 7.03
C GLY A 329 7.45 4.13 6.87
N ALA A 330 6.42 4.55 6.16
CA ALA A 330 5.20 3.76 6.01
C ALA A 330 4.70 3.70 4.57
N LEU A 331 4.02 2.59 4.21
CA LEU A 331 3.31 2.48 2.94
C LEU A 331 1.82 2.71 3.17
N VAL A 332 1.21 3.58 2.34
CA VAL A 332 -0.20 3.96 2.46
C VAL A 332 -1.00 3.46 1.25
N GLY A 333 -1.88 2.47 1.48
CA GLY A 333 -2.73 1.89 0.43
C GLY A 333 -4.10 2.55 0.37
N ARG A 334 -4.91 2.37 1.42
CA ARG A 334 -6.30 2.86 1.44
C ARG A 334 -6.41 4.38 1.44
N ILE A 335 -5.45 5.11 1.99
CA ILE A 335 -5.37 6.57 1.89
C ILE A 335 -5.38 6.98 0.42
N MET A 336 -4.49 6.40 -0.38
CA MET A 336 -4.43 6.63 -1.83
C MET A 336 -5.73 6.21 -2.52
N ALA A 337 -6.23 5.01 -2.25
CA ALA A 337 -7.40 4.45 -2.93
C ALA A 337 -8.70 5.23 -2.65
N PHE A 338 -8.90 5.69 -1.40
CA PHE A 338 -10.02 6.55 -1.06
C PHE A 338 -9.88 7.93 -1.72
N GLY A 339 -8.68 8.51 -1.75
CA GLY A 339 -8.40 9.74 -2.49
C GLY A 339 -8.72 9.58 -3.98
N LEU A 340 -8.24 8.50 -4.60
CA LEU A 340 -8.48 8.20 -6.02
C LEU A 340 -9.97 8.09 -6.33
N GLY A 341 -10.72 7.33 -5.53
CA GLY A 341 -12.17 7.19 -5.68
C GLY A 341 -12.93 8.50 -5.43
N ALA A 342 -12.44 9.35 -4.55
CA ALA A 342 -13.04 10.64 -4.23
C ALA A 342 -12.85 11.68 -5.36
N GLY A 343 -11.71 11.65 -6.08
CA GLY A 343 -11.45 12.70 -7.06
C GLY A 343 -10.27 12.46 -8.00
N GLY A 344 -9.92 11.21 -8.30
CA GLY A 344 -8.81 10.91 -9.20
C GLY A 344 -7.47 11.44 -8.65
N GLU A 345 -6.62 11.99 -9.51
CA GLU A 345 -5.31 12.54 -9.13
C GLU A 345 -5.43 13.63 -8.04
N ALA A 346 -6.37 14.56 -8.19
CA ALA A 346 -6.61 15.62 -7.21
C ALA A 346 -7.05 15.07 -5.84
N GLY A 347 -7.82 13.97 -5.85
CA GLY A 347 -8.23 13.30 -4.61
C GLY A 347 -7.07 12.62 -3.90
N VAL A 348 -6.13 12.01 -4.63
CA VAL A 348 -4.90 11.44 -4.05
C VAL A 348 -4.03 12.57 -3.49
N ALA A 349 -3.82 13.66 -4.23
CA ALA A 349 -3.09 14.82 -3.75
C ALA A 349 -3.71 15.37 -2.45
N ARG A 350 -5.05 15.49 -2.40
CA ARG A 350 -5.75 15.92 -1.18
C ARG A 350 -5.51 14.98 0.01
N ALA A 351 -5.55 13.67 -0.23
CA ALA A 351 -5.30 12.68 0.82
C ALA A 351 -3.88 12.83 1.40
N LEU A 352 -2.88 13.01 0.55
CA LEU A 352 -1.49 13.22 0.97
C LEU A 352 -1.32 14.54 1.74
N GLU A 353 -1.98 15.63 1.31
CA GLU A 353 -1.98 16.92 2.00
C GLU A 353 -2.63 16.83 3.40
N ILE A 354 -3.73 16.10 3.55
CA ILE A 354 -4.35 15.85 4.86
C ILE A 354 -3.33 15.19 5.80
N VAL A 355 -2.71 14.09 5.36
CA VAL A 355 -1.71 13.37 6.17
C VAL A 355 -0.53 14.29 6.52
N ARG A 356 -0.01 15.06 5.57
CA ARG A 356 1.09 16.01 5.80
C ARG A 356 0.73 17.03 6.87
N LYS A 357 -0.45 17.66 6.75
CA LYS A 357 -0.90 18.68 7.70
C LYS A 357 -1.10 18.10 9.09
N GLU A 358 -1.72 16.94 9.21
CA GLU A 358 -1.88 16.25 10.49
C GLU A 358 -0.54 15.87 11.12
N THR A 359 0.42 15.39 10.29
CA THR A 359 1.78 15.08 10.74
C THR A 359 2.48 16.32 11.28
N ASP A 360 2.50 17.43 10.52
CA ASP A 360 3.16 18.67 10.92
C ASP A 360 2.58 19.23 12.23
N THR A 361 1.25 19.29 12.32
CA THR A 361 0.57 19.81 13.50
C THR A 361 0.82 18.94 14.72
N SER A 362 0.70 17.61 14.59
CA SER A 362 0.89 16.69 15.72
C SER A 362 2.34 16.63 16.18
N MET A 363 3.30 16.69 15.24
CA MET A 363 4.73 16.78 15.54
C MET A 363 5.03 18.04 16.35
N ALA A 364 4.48 19.19 15.94
CA ALA A 364 4.63 20.44 16.67
C ALA A 364 4.06 20.37 18.10
N LEU A 365 2.87 19.76 18.27
CA LEU A 365 2.24 19.57 19.59
C LEU A 365 3.02 18.61 20.49
N MET A 366 3.83 17.73 19.94
CA MET A 366 4.77 16.88 20.68
C MET A 366 6.09 17.60 21.02
N GLY A 367 6.28 18.85 20.53
CA GLY A 367 7.50 19.61 20.73
C GLY A 367 8.66 19.21 19.80
N GLU A 368 8.36 18.58 18.67
CA GLU A 368 9.39 18.17 17.71
C GLU A 368 9.41 19.07 16.48
N ARG A 369 10.62 19.34 15.97
CA ARG A 369 10.83 20.15 14.76
C ARG A 369 11.26 19.36 13.55
N ASP A 370 11.79 18.17 13.74
CA ASP A 370 12.30 17.34 12.67
C ASP A 370 11.70 15.94 12.79
N ILE A 371 11.04 15.49 11.74
CA ILE A 371 10.38 14.18 11.73
C ILE A 371 11.37 13.03 11.96
N ARG A 372 12.65 13.23 11.62
CA ARG A 372 13.72 12.24 11.82
C ARG A 372 14.07 12.01 13.30
N ASN A 373 13.66 12.93 14.17
CA ASN A 373 13.88 12.82 15.61
C ASN A 373 12.73 12.11 16.34
N ILE A 374 11.65 11.80 15.65
CA ILE A 374 10.53 11.06 16.23
C ILE A 374 11.00 9.69 16.71
N GLY A 375 10.71 9.36 17.99
CA GLY A 375 11.13 8.13 18.64
C GLY A 375 10.30 7.80 19.88
N LEU A 376 10.68 6.77 20.61
CA LEU A 376 9.97 6.28 21.80
C LEU A 376 9.77 7.37 22.87
N HIS A 377 10.66 8.38 22.94
CA HIS A 377 10.52 9.50 23.88
C HIS A 377 9.28 10.37 23.60
N ASN A 378 8.70 10.30 22.39
CA ASN A 378 7.47 10.98 22.02
C ASN A 378 6.20 10.18 22.41
N ILE A 379 6.36 8.96 22.91
CA ILE A 379 5.26 8.11 23.35
C ILE A 379 5.13 8.22 24.89
N TYR A 380 3.89 8.41 25.36
CA TYR A 380 3.57 8.41 26.79
C TYR A 380 3.28 6.99 27.27
N SER A 381 2.44 6.24 26.56
CA SER A 381 2.17 4.84 26.82
C SER A 381 1.92 4.08 25.52
N ASN A 382 2.34 2.82 25.52
CA ASN A 382 2.05 1.86 24.47
C ASN A 382 1.42 0.63 25.12
N ASP A 383 0.08 0.60 25.15
CA ASP A 383 -0.67 -0.50 25.75
C ASP A 383 -0.69 -1.77 24.89
N LEU A 384 0.00 -1.76 23.73
CA LEU A 384 0.23 -2.95 22.91
C LEU A 384 1.21 -3.94 23.57
N ASP A 385 2.16 -3.41 24.37
CA ASP A 385 3.22 -4.21 25.00
C ASP A 385 2.78 -4.87 26.32
N ARG A 386 1.60 -4.53 26.82
CA ARG A 386 1.05 -5.27 27.96
C ARG A 386 0.76 -6.70 27.50
N ARG A 387 1.75 -7.56 27.66
CA ARG A 387 1.54 -9.01 27.67
C ARG A 387 0.48 -9.24 28.74
N GLN A 388 -0.75 -9.52 28.32
CA GLN A 388 -1.74 -10.10 29.20
C GLN A 388 -1.10 -11.39 29.66
N GLY A 389 -0.68 -11.43 30.94
CA GLY A 389 -0.15 -12.63 31.54
C GLY A 389 -1.21 -13.72 31.41
N TYR A 390 -0.87 -14.77 30.70
CA TYR A 390 -1.51 -16.05 30.79
C TYR A 390 -0.78 -16.84 31.86
#